data_45e27e079a60abf327f88278a211950e
#
_entry.id   45e27e079a60abf327f88278a211950e
#
_cell.length_a   1.000
_cell.length_b   1.000
_cell.length_c   1.000
_cell.angle_alpha   90.00
_cell.angle_beta   90.00
_cell.angle_gamma   90.00
#
_symmetry.space_group_name_H-M   'P 1'
#
loop_
_entity.id
_entity.type
_entity.pdbx_description
1 polymer ?
#
loop_
_entity_poly.entity_id
_entity_poly.type
_entity_poly.pdbx_seq_one_letter_code
_entity_poly.pdbx_strand_id
1 'polypeptide(L)'
;MTFTQSISSGFRRYFDVRTRSSRSEYWWWTLFALLISVVMTSSDAVLFGGAAILDTISSLFLFVPGISVAVRRLHDVGRSGWWLLIAFTVIGIVFPLLYWYINPGVKGPNKYGSDPLQPCDDPYFASEPLFD
;
A
#
# COMPACT_ATOMS: atom_id res chain seq x y z
N MET A 1 -0.73 12.56 -2.78
CA MET A 1 -1.89 11.75 -3.19
C MET A 1 -2.99 11.89 -2.16
N THR A 2 -4.24 12.04 -2.59
CA THR A 2 -5.38 12.14 -1.69
C THR A 2 -5.87 10.76 -1.27
N PHE A 3 -6.75 10.71 -0.27
CA PHE A 3 -7.35 9.47 0.21
C PHE A 3 -8.08 8.71 -0.91
N THR A 4 -8.93 9.40 -1.68
CA THR A 4 -9.69 8.79 -2.77
C THR A 4 -8.78 8.29 -3.89
N GLN A 5 -7.76 9.06 -4.22
CA GLN A 5 -6.76 8.68 -5.23
C GLN A 5 -5.97 7.43 -4.81
N SER A 6 -5.63 7.34 -3.53
CA SER A 6 -4.90 6.17 -3.00
C SER A 6 -5.74 4.90 -3.07
N ILE A 7 -7.02 4.98 -2.74
CA ILE A 7 -7.95 3.85 -2.85
C ILE A 7 -8.09 3.43 -4.32
N SER A 8 -8.32 4.38 -5.21
CA SER A 8 -8.44 4.12 -6.66
C SER A 8 -7.17 3.47 -7.21
N SER A 9 -6.01 4.00 -6.86
CA SER A 9 -4.72 3.45 -7.26
C SER A 9 -4.51 2.03 -6.73
N GLY A 10 -4.86 1.78 -5.47
CA GLY A 10 -4.74 0.46 -4.84
C GLY A 10 -5.54 -0.60 -5.58
N PHE A 11 -6.79 -0.30 -5.94
CA PHE A 11 -7.63 -1.24 -6.69
C PHE A 11 -7.22 -1.36 -8.15
N ARG A 12 -6.81 -0.28 -8.78
CA ARG A 12 -6.36 -0.30 -10.18
C ARG A 12 -5.09 -1.10 -10.36
N ARG A 13 -4.18 -1.02 -9.39
CA ARG A 13 -2.90 -1.73 -9.37
C ARG A 13 -2.95 -2.94 -8.44
N TYR A 14 -4.07 -3.64 -8.44
CA TYR A 14 -4.36 -4.74 -7.51
C TYR A 14 -3.25 -5.79 -7.48
N PHE A 15 -2.71 -6.14 -8.64
CA PHE A 15 -1.65 -7.14 -8.78
C PHE A 15 -0.29 -6.53 -9.15
N ASP A 16 -0.16 -5.22 -9.18
CA ASP A 16 1.09 -4.57 -9.53
C ASP A 16 2.05 -4.58 -8.34
N VAL A 17 3.11 -5.38 -8.45
CA VAL A 17 4.19 -5.48 -7.47
C VAL A 17 5.53 -5.02 -8.03
N ARG A 18 5.53 -4.31 -9.17
CA ARG A 18 6.75 -3.95 -9.88
C ARG A 18 7.10 -2.47 -9.78
N THR A 19 6.12 -1.61 -9.64
CA THR A 19 6.30 -0.16 -9.59
C THR A 19 6.57 0.34 -8.18
N ARG A 20 6.48 1.66 -7.98
CA ARG A 20 6.74 2.34 -6.72
C ARG A 20 5.47 2.98 -6.19
N SER A 21 5.41 3.18 -4.89
CA SER A 21 4.29 3.80 -4.18
C SER A 21 4.80 4.89 -3.24
N SER A 22 4.15 6.05 -3.22
CA SER A 22 4.52 7.14 -2.31
C SER A 22 4.11 6.83 -0.86
N ARG A 23 4.64 7.62 0.09
CA ARG A 23 4.25 7.51 1.50
C ARG A 23 2.75 7.74 1.68
N SER A 24 2.22 8.76 1.05
CA SER A 24 0.80 9.11 1.16
C SER A 24 -0.10 7.98 0.63
N GLU A 25 0.26 7.35 -0.48
CA GLU A 25 -0.49 6.22 -1.02
C GLU A 25 -0.55 5.06 -0.02
N TYR A 26 0.61 4.69 0.55
CA TYR A 26 0.68 3.59 1.52
C TYR A 26 -0.14 3.89 2.78
N TRP A 27 0.03 5.09 3.36
CA TRP A 27 -0.64 5.42 4.62
C TRP A 27 -2.14 5.65 4.44
N TRP A 28 -2.59 6.24 3.34
CA TRP A 28 -4.00 6.37 3.04
C TRP A 28 -4.65 5.01 2.77
N TRP A 29 -3.95 4.11 2.09
CA TRP A 29 -4.43 2.75 1.90
C TRP A 29 -4.56 2.02 3.24
N THR A 30 -3.57 2.14 4.11
CA THR A 30 -3.59 1.55 5.45
C THR A 30 -4.78 2.06 6.25
N LEU A 31 -5.04 3.37 6.21
CA LEU A 31 -6.21 3.97 6.87
C LEU A 31 -7.51 3.41 6.29
N PHE A 32 -7.62 3.30 4.97
CA PHE A 32 -8.79 2.73 4.31
C PHE A 32 -9.04 1.29 4.77
N ALA A 33 -8.01 0.44 4.78
CA ALA A 33 -8.13 -0.93 5.22
C ALA A 33 -8.55 -1.03 6.69
N LEU A 34 -8.01 -0.16 7.54
CA LEU A 34 -8.40 -0.08 8.96
C LEU A 34 -9.87 0.30 9.12
N LEU A 35 -10.33 1.32 8.39
CA LEU A 35 -11.74 1.76 8.46
C LEU A 35 -12.69 0.65 8.00
N ILE A 36 -12.34 -0.07 6.93
CA ILE A 36 -13.12 -1.21 6.47
C ILE A 36 -13.18 -2.30 7.54
N SER A 37 -12.05 -2.62 8.16
CA SER A 37 -12.01 -3.62 9.23
C SER A 37 -12.89 -3.22 10.42
N VAL A 38 -12.84 -1.97 10.84
CA VAL A 38 -13.70 -1.47 11.94
C VAL A 38 -15.19 -1.61 11.59
N VAL A 39 -15.57 -1.21 10.39
CA VAL A 39 -16.97 -1.32 9.93
C VAL A 39 -17.42 -2.78 9.86
N MET A 40 -16.59 -3.65 9.29
CA MET A 40 -16.94 -5.07 9.15
C MET A 40 -17.00 -5.79 10.48
N THR A 41 -16.06 -5.52 11.40
CA THR A 41 -16.09 -6.08 12.75
C THR A 41 -17.32 -5.62 13.52
N SER A 42 -17.69 -4.35 13.40
CA SER A 42 -18.91 -3.82 14.04
C SER A 42 -20.17 -4.47 13.46
N SER A 43 -20.21 -4.66 12.15
CA SER A 43 -21.33 -5.33 11.48
C SER A 43 -21.43 -6.81 11.89
N ASP A 44 -20.32 -7.50 12.02
CA ASP A 44 -20.28 -8.88 12.51
C ASP A 44 -20.81 -8.98 13.94
N ALA A 45 -20.49 -8.03 14.78
CA ALA A 45 -21.02 -8.01 16.16
C ALA A 45 -22.55 -7.89 16.20
N VAL A 46 -23.12 -7.09 15.30
CA VAL A 46 -24.58 -6.87 15.23
C VAL A 46 -25.31 -8.00 14.52
N LEU A 47 -24.77 -8.49 13.37
CA LEU A 47 -25.47 -9.42 12.51
C LEU A 47 -25.19 -10.89 12.84
N PHE A 48 -24.00 -11.20 13.33
CA PHE A 48 -23.52 -12.58 13.52
C PHE A 48 -23.07 -12.86 14.96
N GLY A 49 -23.44 -12.02 15.90
CA GLY A 49 -23.10 -12.22 17.32
C GLY A 49 -21.60 -12.20 17.63
N GLY A 50 -20.82 -11.51 16.82
CA GLY A 50 -19.36 -11.42 16.99
C GLY A 50 -18.55 -12.46 16.22
N ALA A 51 -19.18 -13.30 15.41
CA ALA A 51 -18.44 -14.18 14.50
C ALA A 51 -17.81 -13.34 13.37
N ALA A 52 -16.51 -13.44 13.19
CA ALA A 52 -15.75 -12.60 12.26
C ALA A 52 -15.91 -13.07 10.80
N ILE A 53 -17.12 -12.99 10.25
CA ILE A 53 -17.42 -13.43 8.89
C ILE A 53 -17.11 -12.32 7.88
N LEU A 54 -17.72 -11.14 8.04
CA LEU A 54 -17.54 -10.03 7.10
C LEU A 54 -16.13 -9.48 7.18
N ASP A 55 -15.56 -9.37 8.38
CA ASP A 55 -14.19 -8.91 8.55
C ASP A 55 -13.19 -9.86 7.89
N THR A 56 -13.36 -11.17 8.03
CA THR A 56 -12.52 -12.16 7.37
C THR A 56 -12.60 -12.05 5.85
N ILE A 57 -13.80 -11.96 5.29
CA ILE A 57 -13.99 -11.85 3.84
C ILE A 57 -13.33 -10.56 3.31
N SER A 58 -13.58 -9.44 3.97
CA SER A 58 -13.00 -8.15 3.54
C SER A 58 -11.48 -8.14 3.67
N SER A 59 -10.93 -8.71 4.74
CA SER A 59 -9.49 -8.82 4.95
C SER A 59 -8.81 -9.65 3.86
N LEU A 60 -9.41 -10.78 3.47
CA LEU A 60 -8.89 -11.59 2.36
C LEU A 60 -8.96 -10.83 1.04
N PHE A 61 -10.04 -10.09 0.79
CA PHE A 61 -10.19 -9.30 -0.44
C PHE A 61 -9.16 -8.17 -0.52
N LEU A 62 -8.87 -7.51 0.61
CA LEU A 62 -7.90 -6.39 0.66
C LEU A 62 -6.45 -6.86 0.87
N PHE A 63 -6.22 -8.14 1.13
CA PHE A 63 -4.89 -8.67 1.40
C PHE A 63 -3.95 -8.50 0.21
N VAL A 64 -4.39 -8.88 -0.98
CA VAL A 64 -3.56 -8.80 -2.20
C VAL A 64 -3.20 -7.36 -2.55
N PRO A 65 -4.14 -6.40 -2.66
CA PRO A 65 -3.76 -5.02 -2.92
C PRO A 65 -2.96 -4.40 -1.77
N GLY A 66 -3.18 -4.83 -0.53
CA GLY A 66 -2.38 -4.41 0.60
C GLY A 66 -0.92 -4.81 0.47
N ILE A 67 -0.66 -6.05 0.06
CA ILE A 67 0.69 -6.51 -0.25
C ILE A 67 1.28 -5.76 -1.44
N SER A 68 0.50 -5.54 -2.50
CA SER A 68 0.95 -4.78 -3.67
C SER A 68 1.42 -3.37 -3.29
N VAL A 69 0.64 -2.66 -2.49
CA VAL A 69 1.00 -1.31 -2.02
C VAL A 69 2.24 -1.36 -1.14
N ALA A 70 2.33 -2.33 -0.23
CA ALA A 70 3.50 -2.49 0.65
C ALA A 70 4.78 -2.78 -0.13
N VAL A 71 4.72 -3.69 -1.10
CA VAL A 71 5.86 -4.02 -1.97
C VAL A 71 6.27 -2.80 -2.78
N ARG A 72 5.32 -2.09 -3.39
CA ARG A 72 5.60 -0.86 -4.13
C ARG A 72 6.22 0.22 -3.23
N ARG A 73 5.81 0.28 -1.97
CA ARG A 73 6.40 1.20 -1.02
C ARG A 73 7.86 0.86 -0.70
N LEU A 74 8.18 -0.44 -0.56
CA LEU A 74 9.58 -0.88 -0.40
C LEU A 74 10.42 -0.53 -1.64
N HIS A 75 9.84 -0.66 -2.82
CA HIS A 75 10.51 -0.25 -4.07
C HIS A 75 10.80 1.25 -4.09
N ASP A 76 9.92 2.07 -3.52
CA ASP A 76 10.11 3.52 -3.45
C ASP A 76 11.34 3.91 -2.61
N VAL A 77 11.67 3.13 -1.58
CA VAL A 77 12.89 3.33 -0.79
C VAL A 77 14.09 2.53 -1.31
N GLY A 78 13.97 1.93 -2.50
CA GLY A 78 15.06 1.18 -3.14
C GLY A 78 15.28 -0.21 -2.58
N ARG A 79 14.29 -0.79 -1.89
CA ARG A 79 14.38 -2.13 -1.32
C ARG A 79 13.53 -3.12 -2.10
N SER A 80 13.99 -4.38 -2.13
CA SER A 80 13.22 -5.47 -2.74
C SER A 80 11.96 -5.79 -1.95
N GLY A 81 10.88 -6.21 -2.63
CA GLY A 81 9.65 -6.66 -1.99
C GLY A 81 9.83 -7.87 -1.07
N TRP A 82 10.88 -8.65 -1.24
CA TRP A 82 11.21 -9.78 -0.36
C TRP A 82 11.47 -9.36 1.09
N TRP A 83 11.85 -8.12 1.34
CA TRP A 83 11.98 -7.58 2.68
C TRP A 83 10.66 -7.59 3.45
N LEU A 84 9.52 -7.73 2.78
CA LEU A 84 8.23 -7.87 3.43
C LEU A 84 8.15 -9.13 4.30
N LEU A 85 8.92 -10.17 3.98
CA LEU A 85 9.00 -11.39 4.79
C LEU A 85 9.49 -11.13 6.22
N ILE A 86 10.24 -10.06 6.45
CA ILE A 86 10.65 -9.64 7.79
C ILE A 86 9.45 -9.28 8.66
N ALA A 87 8.32 -8.94 8.07
CA ALA A 87 7.08 -8.64 8.80
C ALA A 87 6.57 -9.82 9.62
N PHE A 88 6.99 -11.04 9.32
CA PHE A 88 6.67 -12.22 10.13
C PHE A 88 7.43 -12.26 11.46
N THR A 89 8.41 -11.38 11.66
CA THR A 89 9.09 -11.22 12.94
C THR A 89 8.67 -9.91 13.59
N VAL A 90 8.50 -9.91 14.92
CA VAL A 90 8.10 -8.70 15.66
C VAL A 90 9.15 -7.59 15.49
N ILE A 91 10.44 -7.94 15.56
CA ILE A 91 11.55 -7.00 15.37
C ILE A 91 11.52 -6.42 13.97
N GLY A 92 11.24 -7.24 12.94
CA GLY A 92 11.19 -6.81 11.56
C GLY A 92 10.09 -5.78 11.27
N ILE A 93 8.94 -5.89 11.92
CA ILE A 93 7.86 -4.92 11.76
C ILE A 93 8.26 -3.56 12.33
N VAL A 94 8.81 -3.54 13.55
CA VAL A 94 9.05 -2.30 14.29
C VAL A 94 10.24 -1.52 13.74
N PHE A 95 11.33 -2.19 13.40
CA PHE A 95 12.58 -1.50 13.06
C PHE A 95 12.72 -1.22 11.55
N PRO A 96 12.92 -2.19 10.66
CA PRO A 96 13.22 -1.84 9.27
C PRO A 96 11.98 -1.43 8.47
N LEU A 97 10.86 -2.15 8.59
CA LEU A 97 9.70 -1.87 7.72
C LEU A 97 9.02 -0.57 8.09
N LEU A 98 8.78 -0.32 9.37
CA LEU A 98 8.17 0.93 9.81
C LEU A 98 9.06 2.12 9.46
N TYR A 99 10.37 1.99 9.65
CA TYR A 99 11.33 3.01 9.26
C TYR A 99 11.22 3.34 7.76
N TRP A 100 11.21 2.33 6.90
CA TRP A 100 11.13 2.55 5.45
C TRP A 100 9.78 3.09 5.00
N TYR A 101 8.70 2.76 5.70
CA TYR A 101 7.37 3.26 5.37
C TYR A 101 7.16 4.72 5.77
N ILE A 102 7.84 5.18 6.80
CA ILE A 102 7.76 6.57 7.28
C ILE A 102 8.68 7.49 6.50
N ASN A 103 9.88 7.05 6.16
CA ASN A 103 10.86 7.90 5.51
C ASN A 103 10.52 8.17 4.05
N PRO A 104 10.96 9.32 3.48
CA PRO A 104 10.78 9.58 2.06
C PRO A 104 11.48 8.53 1.22
N GLY A 105 10.91 8.24 0.04
CA GLY A 105 11.50 7.34 -0.93
C GLY A 105 12.76 7.93 -1.56
N VAL A 106 13.43 7.12 -2.38
CA VAL A 106 14.57 7.56 -3.17
C VAL A 106 14.10 8.63 -4.15
N LYS A 107 14.76 9.77 -4.16
CA LYS A 107 14.47 10.84 -5.12
C LYS A 107 14.95 10.43 -6.51
N GLY A 108 14.13 10.74 -7.50
CA GLY A 108 14.40 10.39 -8.87
C GLY A 108 14.18 8.91 -9.19
N PRO A 109 14.44 8.49 -10.44
CA PRO A 109 14.24 7.11 -10.86
C PRO A 109 15.21 6.17 -10.17
N ASN A 110 14.75 4.95 -9.87
CA ASN A 110 15.57 3.86 -9.37
C ASN A 110 15.30 2.58 -10.18
N LYS A 111 15.91 1.45 -9.78
CA LYS A 111 15.74 0.18 -10.50
C LYS A 111 14.29 -0.34 -10.57
N TYR A 112 13.37 0.23 -9.81
CA TYR A 112 11.96 -0.17 -9.78
C TYR A 112 11.03 0.80 -10.53
N GLY A 113 11.59 1.86 -11.10
CA GLY A 113 10.84 2.82 -11.90
C GLY A 113 11.11 4.26 -11.53
N SER A 114 10.27 5.14 -12.06
CA SER A 114 10.36 6.58 -11.84
C SER A 114 9.86 6.97 -10.46
N ASP A 115 10.27 8.16 -10.01
CA ASP A 115 9.84 8.72 -8.73
C ASP A 115 8.35 9.06 -8.76
N PRO A 116 7.52 8.48 -7.87
CA PRO A 116 6.09 8.76 -7.85
C PRO A 116 5.75 10.20 -7.44
N LEU A 117 6.69 10.94 -6.85
CA LEU A 117 6.51 12.34 -6.48
C LEU A 117 6.98 13.33 -7.54
N GLN A 118 7.72 12.86 -8.55
CA GLN A 118 8.25 13.67 -9.65
C GLN A 118 7.99 13.00 -11.00
N PRO A 119 6.74 12.71 -11.34
CA PRO A 119 6.43 11.97 -12.57
C PRO A 119 6.72 12.79 -13.83
N CYS A 120 6.86 14.10 -13.72
CA CYS A 120 7.08 14.99 -14.87
C CYS A 120 8.49 14.89 -15.47
N ASP A 121 9.43 14.33 -14.72
CA ASP A 121 10.82 14.22 -15.16
C ASP A 121 11.08 12.93 -15.96
N ASP A 122 10.09 12.06 -16.06
CA ASP A 122 10.22 10.80 -16.77
C ASP A 122 9.43 10.87 -18.10
N PRO A 123 10.09 10.65 -19.25
CA PRO A 123 9.42 10.66 -20.55
C PRO A 123 8.27 9.66 -20.66
N TYR A 124 8.30 8.59 -19.88
CA TYR A 124 7.22 7.61 -19.85
C TYR A 124 5.93 8.16 -19.25
N PHE A 125 6.02 9.14 -18.36
CA PHE A 125 4.83 9.74 -17.75
C PHE A 125 4.22 10.86 -18.59
N ALA A 126 4.92 11.34 -19.61
CA ALA A 126 4.37 12.36 -20.51
C ALA A 126 3.17 11.82 -21.32
N SER A 127 3.02 10.51 -21.42
CA SER A 127 1.95 9.86 -22.18
C SER A 127 0.86 9.25 -21.30
N GLU A 128 1.06 9.18 -19.99
CA GLU A 128 0.05 8.65 -19.08
C GLU A 128 -0.64 9.77 -18.30
N PRO A 129 -1.95 9.63 -18.06
CA PRO A 129 -2.62 10.56 -17.17
C PRO A 129 -1.97 10.50 -15.81
N LEU A 130 -1.62 11.67 -15.28
CA LEU A 130 -1.10 11.81 -13.93
C LEU A 130 -2.13 11.22 -12.97
N PHE A 131 -1.78 10.07 -12.47
CA PHE A 131 -2.49 9.59 -11.35
C PHE A 131 -1.93 10.24 -10.16
N ASP A 132 -2.66 11.29 -9.99
CA ASP A 132 -2.68 11.62 -8.77
C ASP A 132 -2.74 10.80 -7.53
#